data_b181835dd09e6895e3c37f8a95aa1c42
#
_entry.id   b181835dd09e6895e3c37f8a95aa1c42
#
_cell.length_a   1.000
_cell.length_b   1.000
_cell.length_c   1.000
_cell.angle_alpha   90.00
_cell.angle_beta   90.00
_cell.angle_gamma   90.00
#
_symmetry.space_group_name_H-M   'P 1'
#
loop_
_entity.id
_entity.type
_entity.pdbx_description
1 polymer ?
#
loop_
_entity_poly.entity_id
_entity_poly.type
_entity_poly.pdbx_seq_one_letter_code
_entity_poly.pdbx_strand_id
1 'polypeptide(L)'
;MSLAPYTGPFGRPELIHLLRRTLFGVSPGDLSHFDGMSLNQVVNELLTFTNTTTPPLKTYALPVGGQPDPTAVDPDVPFGTTWTTVPIDPNLNPNPSGFRRQSFMSWWAGNMLQQERNIREKLVLCWHTNLATQASTVQVAEPVYQMNQLLRDNCLGNYRQLMYDVSVSPAMLIYLNGYLNNVFAPDENYARELMELFTLGEGSGYTEDDVQAAARVLTGWSIQFQNNGVPIIPQTTFIPFLHDTTDKTFSPFFNNATITGQTGANAGATELNALLDMIFQNEEVSRHICRKLYRFFVHGGIDAAVEADIIEPLAQVFRDNATAPDQLRIVMETLLLSEHFFSNDVRACMVGSPADFVIGTMRTFGQPLPDASTLEAQYLVWRDTFYGMAYAGLELGEPPNVAGWAAWHQFPQYDELWMDSASYAGRKDLYELISYVGLSTPNNLVEPQSEGLNFKISFFDFVQQLSDPGDPNVLVAEAAELLFGVPVSQSVRDQLKTNYLLFGQLSDSYWTTAYFTYAADPNTTDPAAQLVPTLLLLMFLDMQGAAERHLI
;
A
#
# COMPACT_ATOMS: atom_id res chain seq x y z
N MET A 1 -0.71 -12.14 -26.64
CA MET A 1 -0.14 -11.46 -25.47
C MET A 1 1.37 -11.64 -25.48
N SER A 2 2.15 -10.70 -24.97
CA SER A 2 3.62 -10.81 -25.04
C SER A 2 4.28 -10.09 -23.87
N LEU A 3 5.26 -10.75 -23.25
CA LEU A 3 6.16 -10.13 -22.27
C LEU A 3 7.34 -9.37 -22.93
N ALA A 4 7.38 -9.35 -24.27
CA ALA A 4 8.38 -8.56 -25.01
C ALA A 4 8.30 -7.06 -24.63
N PRO A 5 9.41 -6.33 -24.70
CA PRO A 5 9.41 -4.90 -24.41
C PRO A 5 8.42 -4.13 -25.30
N TYR A 6 7.70 -3.18 -24.70
CA TYR A 6 6.76 -2.33 -25.39
C TYR A 6 7.45 -1.44 -26.44
N THR A 7 6.98 -1.51 -27.68
CA THR A 7 7.51 -0.77 -28.82
C THR A 7 6.56 0.27 -29.39
N GLY A 8 5.35 0.36 -28.82
CA GLY A 8 4.35 1.35 -29.21
C GLY A 8 4.71 2.78 -28.80
N PRO A 9 3.88 3.77 -29.19
CA PRO A 9 4.07 5.14 -28.76
C PRO A 9 3.87 5.26 -27.23
N PHE A 10 4.81 5.90 -26.55
CA PHE A 10 4.71 6.21 -25.13
C PHE A 10 4.35 7.70 -24.97
N GLY A 11 3.07 7.95 -24.88
CA GLY A 11 2.50 9.29 -24.71
C GLY A 11 1.80 9.45 -23.36
N ARG A 12 1.02 10.53 -23.26
CA ARG A 12 0.29 10.87 -22.02
C ARG A 12 -0.68 9.77 -21.54
N PRO A 13 -1.45 9.07 -22.40
CA PRO A 13 -2.31 7.98 -21.95
C PRO A 13 -1.55 6.78 -21.36
N GLU A 14 -0.41 6.39 -21.97
CA GLU A 14 0.45 5.31 -21.48
C GLU A 14 1.10 5.71 -20.15
N LEU A 15 1.55 6.95 -20.03
CA LEU A 15 2.11 7.48 -18.78
C LEU A 15 1.07 7.47 -17.66
N ILE A 16 -0.15 7.96 -17.90
CA ILE A 16 -1.23 7.94 -16.92
C ILE A 16 -1.54 6.51 -16.47
N HIS A 17 -1.63 5.56 -17.41
CA HIS A 17 -1.84 4.15 -17.08
C HIS A 17 -0.73 3.62 -16.18
N LEU A 18 0.54 3.80 -16.53
CA LEU A 18 1.69 3.35 -15.75
C LEU A 18 1.66 3.96 -14.34
N LEU A 19 1.45 5.27 -14.21
CA LEU A 19 1.45 5.96 -12.93
C LEU A 19 0.27 5.55 -12.06
N ARG A 20 -0.92 5.30 -12.60
CA ARG A 20 -2.06 4.80 -11.83
C ARG A 20 -1.80 3.42 -11.22
N ARG A 21 -1.06 2.56 -11.94
CA ARG A 21 -0.69 1.23 -11.45
C ARG A 21 0.42 1.26 -10.40
N THR A 22 1.33 2.22 -10.50
CA THR A 22 2.56 2.27 -9.69
C THR A 22 2.51 3.30 -8.55
N LEU A 23 1.66 4.32 -8.66
CA LEU A 23 1.44 5.33 -7.63
C LEU A 23 0.00 5.26 -7.08
N PHE A 24 -0.27 5.97 -6.00
CA PHE A 24 -1.64 6.24 -5.55
C PHE A 24 -2.11 7.54 -6.20
N GLY A 25 -2.84 7.43 -7.33
CA GLY A 25 -3.29 8.57 -8.12
C GLY A 25 -2.19 9.21 -8.98
N VAL A 26 -2.61 10.12 -9.84
CA VAL A 26 -1.73 10.88 -10.76
C VAL A 26 -2.08 12.35 -10.66
N SER A 27 -1.11 13.21 -10.39
CA SER A 27 -1.29 14.66 -10.35
C SER A 27 -0.83 15.33 -11.65
N PRO A 28 -1.28 16.55 -11.96
CA PRO A 28 -0.70 17.35 -13.05
C PRO A 28 0.80 17.53 -12.90
N GLY A 29 1.29 17.67 -11.67
CA GLY A 29 2.72 17.78 -11.36
C GLY A 29 3.51 16.52 -11.69
N ASP A 30 2.92 15.32 -11.54
CA ASP A 30 3.57 14.08 -11.95
C ASP A 30 3.68 13.98 -13.47
N LEU A 31 2.61 14.36 -14.20
CA LEU A 31 2.63 14.37 -15.66
C LEU A 31 3.66 15.37 -16.20
N SER A 32 3.74 16.56 -15.61
CA SER A 32 4.73 17.58 -15.99
C SER A 32 6.17 17.11 -15.71
N HIS A 33 6.39 16.39 -14.62
CA HIS A 33 7.71 15.86 -14.28
C HIS A 33 8.22 14.84 -15.30
N PHE A 34 7.35 13.93 -15.71
CA PHE A 34 7.71 12.84 -16.64
C PHE A 34 7.57 13.23 -18.10
N ASP A 35 7.14 14.46 -18.41
CA ASP A 35 6.98 14.91 -19.80
C ASP A 35 8.29 14.80 -20.60
N GLY A 36 8.21 14.23 -21.79
CA GLY A 36 9.36 14.02 -22.67
C GLY A 36 10.32 12.90 -22.25
N MET A 37 10.09 12.21 -21.13
CA MET A 37 10.88 11.03 -20.74
C MET A 37 10.46 9.79 -21.55
N SER A 38 11.42 8.93 -21.86
CA SER A 38 11.13 7.61 -22.43
C SER A 38 10.57 6.67 -21.37
N LEU A 39 9.83 5.63 -21.80
CA LEU A 39 9.29 4.60 -20.91
C LEU A 39 10.36 4.01 -19.96
N ASN A 40 11.55 3.68 -20.50
CA ASN A 40 12.65 3.15 -19.70
C ASN A 40 13.12 4.13 -18.61
N GLN A 41 13.16 5.44 -18.90
CA GLN A 41 13.54 6.45 -17.90
C GLN A 41 12.49 6.55 -16.79
N VAL A 42 11.20 6.56 -17.15
CA VAL A 42 10.10 6.61 -16.19
C VAL A 42 10.09 5.37 -15.29
N VAL A 43 10.15 4.17 -15.87
CA VAL A 43 10.17 2.92 -15.10
C VAL A 43 11.41 2.83 -14.21
N ASN A 44 12.58 3.23 -14.70
CA ASN A 44 13.80 3.24 -13.88
C ASN A 44 13.66 4.21 -12.69
N GLU A 45 13.07 5.40 -12.86
CA GLU A 45 12.83 6.34 -11.76
C GLU A 45 11.84 5.76 -10.75
N LEU A 46 10.71 5.20 -11.23
CA LEU A 46 9.71 4.57 -10.36
C LEU A 46 10.28 3.42 -9.51
N LEU A 47 11.26 2.69 -10.03
CA LEU A 47 11.91 1.56 -9.35
C LEU A 47 13.19 1.96 -8.58
N THR A 48 13.54 3.26 -8.53
CA THR A 48 14.74 3.75 -7.85
C THR A 48 14.35 4.67 -6.69
N PHE A 49 14.68 4.26 -5.47
CA PHE A 49 14.41 5.05 -4.27
C PHE A 49 15.37 4.68 -3.14
N THR A 50 15.48 5.57 -2.15
CA THR A 50 16.21 5.32 -0.91
C THR A 50 15.23 4.92 0.20
N ASN A 51 15.64 3.99 1.06
CA ASN A 51 14.80 3.49 2.15
C ASN A 51 14.86 4.40 3.41
N THR A 52 15.00 5.69 3.25
CA THR A 52 15.02 6.65 4.36
C THR A 52 13.60 7.14 4.65
N THR A 53 12.94 6.54 5.64
CA THR A 53 11.69 7.06 6.21
C THR A 53 11.92 7.47 7.65
N THR A 54 11.42 8.64 8.05
CA THR A 54 11.39 9.03 9.47
C THR A 54 10.47 8.06 10.21
N PRO A 55 10.91 7.45 11.32
CA PRO A 55 10.06 6.54 12.11
C PRO A 55 8.80 7.25 12.63
N PRO A 56 7.72 6.49 12.96
CA PRO A 56 6.52 7.07 13.57
C PRO A 56 6.82 7.75 14.92
N LEU A 57 6.12 8.86 15.18
CA LEU A 57 6.34 9.71 16.33
C LEU A 57 5.16 9.64 17.29
N LYS A 58 5.41 9.92 18.57
CA LYS A 58 4.37 10.14 19.56
C LYS A 58 3.71 11.49 19.33
N THR A 59 2.43 11.50 18.97
CA THR A 59 1.59 12.69 18.79
C THR A 59 0.25 12.54 19.52
N TYR A 60 0.21 11.68 20.53
CA TYR A 60 -0.99 11.37 21.31
C TYR A 60 -0.82 11.80 22.77
N ALA A 61 -1.92 12.16 23.38
CA ALA A 61 -2.04 12.60 24.77
C ALA A 61 -3.35 12.08 25.39
N LEU A 62 -3.43 12.10 26.70
CA LEU A 62 -4.69 11.86 27.41
C LEU A 62 -5.10 13.14 28.17
N PRO A 63 -6.40 13.39 28.33
CA PRO A 63 -6.86 14.56 29.07
C PRO A 63 -6.61 14.41 30.57
N VAL A 64 -5.93 15.38 31.15
CA VAL A 64 -5.74 15.54 32.61
C VAL A 64 -6.25 16.92 33.01
N GLY A 65 -7.23 16.99 33.90
CA GLY A 65 -7.86 18.26 34.28
C GLY A 65 -8.53 19.00 33.12
N GLY A 66 -8.92 18.29 32.05
CA GLY A 66 -9.54 18.88 30.86
C GLY A 66 -8.54 19.42 29.82
N GLN A 67 -7.24 19.26 30.05
CA GLN A 67 -6.18 19.63 29.10
C GLN A 67 -5.44 18.39 28.59
N PRO A 68 -4.96 18.36 27.34
CA PRO A 68 -4.18 17.25 26.82
C PRO A 68 -2.82 17.16 27.54
N ASP A 69 -2.54 16.02 28.14
CA ASP A 69 -1.26 15.74 28.80
C ASP A 69 -0.55 14.56 28.10
N PRO A 70 0.51 14.81 27.35
CA PRO A 70 1.26 13.76 26.70
C PRO A 70 2.01 12.84 27.67
N THR A 71 2.21 13.27 28.93
CA THR A 71 2.88 12.43 29.93
C THR A 71 1.94 11.43 30.61
N ALA A 72 0.62 11.61 30.45
CA ALA A 72 -0.40 10.71 31.03
C ALA A 72 -0.48 9.35 30.31
N VAL A 73 0.13 9.24 29.15
CA VAL A 73 0.29 7.98 28.41
C VAL A 73 1.70 7.91 27.82
N ASP A 74 2.34 6.74 27.88
CA ASP A 74 3.68 6.52 27.34
C ASP A 74 4.71 7.55 27.86
N PRO A 75 4.90 7.69 29.17
CA PRO A 75 5.67 8.77 29.79
C PRO A 75 7.16 8.74 29.43
N ASP A 76 7.69 7.58 29.04
CA ASP A 76 9.09 7.40 28.66
C ASP A 76 9.41 7.91 27.25
N VAL A 77 8.41 8.24 26.46
CA VAL A 77 8.55 8.81 25.11
C VAL A 77 8.12 10.27 25.12
N PRO A 78 9.04 11.24 24.92
CA PRO A 78 8.66 12.63 24.76
C PRO A 78 7.73 12.86 23.55
N PHE A 79 6.78 13.81 23.67
CA PHE A 79 5.95 14.22 22.54
C PHE A 79 6.80 14.69 21.35
N GLY A 80 6.44 14.31 20.14
CA GLY A 80 7.19 14.62 18.91
C GLY A 80 8.45 13.77 18.70
N THR A 81 8.72 12.77 19.53
CA THR A 81 9.84 11.83 19.34
C THR A 81 9.37 10.43 18.98
N THR A 82 10.28 9.61 18.42
CA THR A 82 9.92 8.24 18.05
C THR A 82 9.81 7.33 19.28
N TRP A 83 8.78 6.48 19.25
CA TRP A 83 8.60 5.41 20.24
C TRP A 83 9.25 4.07 19.81
N THR A 84 9.68 3.96 18.56
CA THR A 84 10.09 2.67 17.97
C THR A 84 11.32 2.04 18.60
N THR A 85 12.10 2.82 19.34
CA THR A 85 13.32 2.38 20.05
C THR A 85 13.18 2.38 21.56
N VAL A 86 12.00 2.68 22.09
CA VAL A 86 11.72 2.74 23.53
C VAL A 86 10.88 1.55 23.96
N PRO A 87 11.40 0.60 24.77
CA PRO A 87 10.62 -0.54 25.25
C PRO A 87 9.40 -0.08 26.06
N ILE A 88 8.32 -0.86 26.00
CA ILE A 88 7.14 -0.63 26.83
C ILE A 88 7.37 -1.25 28.22
N ASP A 89 7.19 -0.46 29.29
CA ASP A 89 7.01 -1.03 30.63
C ASP A 89 5.63 -1.71 30.71
N PRO A 90 5.55 -3.04 30.91
CA PRO A 90 4.29 -3.76 30.96
C PRO A 90 3.38 -3.34 32.12
N ASN A 91 3.91 -2.61 33.12
CA ASN A 91 3.14 -2.12 34.27
C ASN A 91 2.45 -0.77 34.00
N LEU A 92 2.70 -0.13 32.87
CA LEU A 92 2.04 1.14 32.52
C LEU A 92 0.54 0.95 32.36
N ASN A 93 -0.21 1.90 32.93
CA ASN A 93 -1.66 1.98 32.81
C ASN A 93 -2.09 3.44 32.51
N PRO A 94 -2.64 3.72 31.32
CA PRO A 94 -2.93 2.76 30.26
C PRO A 94 -1.67 2.23 29.56
N ASN A 95 -1.76 0.98 29.04
CA ASN A 95 -0.71 0.41 28.21
C ASN A 95 -0.62 1.18 26.88
N PRO A 96 0.56 1.70 26.49
CA PRO A 96 0.69 2.57 25.33
C PRO A 96 0.63 1.86 23.97
N SER A 97 0.64 0.52 23.92
CA SER A 97 0.73 -0.24 22.66
C SER A 97 -0.36 0.11 21.66
N GLY A 98 -1.60 0.34 22.12
CA GLY A 98 -2.71 0.75 21.26
C GLY A 98 -2.48 2.13 20.61
N PHE A 99 -1.96 3.09 21.37
CA PHE A 99 -1.63 4.42 20.88
C PHE A 99 -0.46 4.39 19.91
N ARG A 100 0.58 3.59 20.18
CA ARG A 100 1.71 3.38 19.28
C ARG A 100 1.27 2.72 17.96
N ARG A 101 0.38 1.69 18.00
CA ARG A 101 -0.18 1.07 16.79
C ARG A 101 -0.99 2.09 15.97
N GLN A 102 -1.82 2.92 16.61
CA GLN A 102 -2.55 3.98 15.89
C GLN A 102 -1.59 5.01 15.27
N SER A 103 -0.55 5.42 16.00
CA SER A 103 0.51 6.28 15.48
C SER A 103 1.19 5.66 14.25
N PHE A 104 1.49 4.35 14.30
CA PHE A 104 2.05 3.61 13.17
C PHE A 104 1.12 3.61 11.95
N MET A 105 -0.17 3.31 12.12
CA MET A 105 -1.15 3.28 11.02
C MET A 105 -1.32 4.66 10.39
N SER A 106 -1.39 5.72 11.20
CA SER A 106 -1.40 7.11 10.74
C SER A 106 -0.15 7.44 9.95
N TRP A 107 1.03 7.11 10.48
CA TRP A 107 2.31 7.32 9.83
C TRP A 107 2.40 6.59 8.49
N TRP A 108 1.89 5.35 8.38
CA TRP A 108 1.92 4.61 7.12
C TRP A 108 0.99 5.24 6.07
N ALA A 109 -0.21 5.67 6.46
CA ALA A 109 -1.09 6.46 5.58
C ALA A 109 -0.41 7.78 5.14
N GLY A 110 0.32 8.44 6.05
CA GLY A 110 1.12 9.62 5.76
C GLY A 110 2.23 9.37 4.73
N ASN A 111 2.94 8.24 4.83
CA ASN A 111 3.95 7.86 3.84
C ASN A 111 3.32 7.62 2.45
N MET A 112 2.12 7.01 2.38
CA MET A 112 1.40 6.86 1.12
C MET A 112 0.99 8.22 0.51
N LEU A 113 0.51 9.16 1.34
CA LEU A 113 0.15 10.50 0.91
C LEU A 113 1.35 11.29 0.39
N GLN A 114 2.47 11.20 1.07
CA GLN A 114 3.68 11.99 0.81
C GLN A 114 4.71 11.23 -0.01
N GLN A 115 4.38 10.02 -0.52
CA GLN A 115 5.35 9.26 -1.30
C GLN A 115 5.83 10.08 -2.50
N GLU A 116 7.12 10.00 -2.76
CA GLU A 116 7.76 10.51 -3.96
C GLU A 116 7.29 9.73 -5.20
N ARG A 117 7.78 10.07 -6.39
CA ARG A 117 7.46 9.42 -7.67
C ARG A 117 8.13 8.06 -7.79
N ASN A 118 7.78 7.15 -6.87
CA ASN A 118 8.30 5.77 -6.88
C ASN A 118 7.22 4.78 -6.40
N ILE A 119 7.44 3.50 -6.70
CA ILE A 119 6.48 2.42 -6.45
C ILE A 119 6.49 1.88 -5.00
N ARG A 120 7.38 2.39 -4.14
CA ARG A 120 7.68 1.79 -2.82
C ARG A 120 6.44 1.50 -1.98
N GLU A 121 5.59 2.49 -1.71
CA GLU A 121 4.44 2.29 -0.82
C GLU A 121 3.37 1.36 -1.43
N LYS A 122 3.25 1.31 -2.76
CA LYS A 122 2.45 0.30 -3.47
C LYS A 122 2.99 -1.11 -3.23
N LEU A 123 4.30 -1.31 -3.32
CA LEU A 123 4.94 -2.59 -3.06
C LEU A 123 4.88 -2.99 -1.59
N VAL A 124 5.01 -2.04 -0.65
CA VAL A 124 4.82 -2.32 0.79
C VAL A 124 3.40 -2.82 1.05
N LEU A 125 2.39 -2.20 0.44
CA LEU A 125 1.00 -2.67 0.54
C LEU A 125 0.83 -4.05 -0.13
N CYS A 126 1.43 -4.27 -1.30
CA CYS A 126 1.42 -5.56 -1.99
C CYS A 126 2.02 -6.67 -1.12
N TRP A 127 3.18 -6.44 -0.54
CA TRP A 127 3.80 -7.44 0.33
C TRP A 127 3.06 -7.60 1.66
N HIS A 128 2.51 -6.53 2.22
CA HIS A 128 1.72 -6.63 3.44
C HIS A 128 0.45 -7.48 3.25
N THR A 129 -0.22 -7.42 2.11
CA THR A 129 -1.36 -8.31 1.83
C THR A 129 -0.93 -9.75 1.57
N ASN A 130 0.25 -9.96 0.97
CA ASN A 130 0.73 -11.31 0.62
C ASN A 130 1.50 -12.02 1.74
N LEU A 131 2.04 -11.26 2.69
CA LEU A 131 2.80 -11.72 3.87
C LEU A 131 2.13 -11.12 5.12
N ALA A 132 0.82 -11.36 5.22
CA ALA A 132 -0.05 -10.69 6.16
C ALA A 132 0.33 -10.92 7.62
N THR A 133 0.30 -9.85 8.41
CA THR A 133 0.31 -9.88 9.88
C THR A 133 -0.72 -8.88 10.39
N GLN A 134 -1.48 -9.27 11.41
CA GLN A 134 -2.54 -8.45 11.99
C GLN A 134 -2.04 -7.74 13.24
N ALA A 135 -2.04 -6.41 13.22
CA ALA A 135 -1.49 -5.60 14.32
C ALA A 135 -2.26 -5.79 15.65
N SER A 136 -3.57 -6.02 15.57
CA SER A 136 -4.39 -6.33 16.75
C SER A 136 -4.08 -7.70 17.35
N THR A 137 -3.66 -8.67 16.55
CA THR A 137 -3.22 -10.01 17.03
C THR A 137 -1.80 -9.95 17.58
N VAL A 138 -0.88 -9.25 16.92
CA VAL A 138 0.50 -9.04 17.40
C VAL A 138 0.52 -8.21 18.69
N GLN A 139 -0.39 -7.26 18.84
CA GLN A 139 -0.62 -6.38 19.99
C GLN A 139 0.53 -5.41 20.32
N VAL A 140 1.79 -5.80 20.18
CA VAL A 140 2.97 -4.97 20.45
C VAL A 140 3.33 -4.16 19.20
N ALA A 141 3.42 -2.84 19.34
CA ALA A 141 3.56 -1.93 18.20
C ALA A 141 4.93 -2.01 17.52
N GLU A 142 6.01 -2.26 18.29
CA GLU A 142 7.37 -2.30 17.75
C GLU A 142 7.56 -3.43 16.73
N PRO A 143 7.18 -4.69 16.99
CA PRO A 143 7.19 -5.76 15.99
C PRO A 143 6.35 -5.44 14.74
N VAL A 144 5.18 -4.80 14.90
CA VAL A 144 4.34 -4.39 13.76
C VAL A 144 5.06 -3.39 12.88
N TYR A 145 5.68 -2.37 13.49
CA TYR A 145 6.51 -1.41 12.77
C TYR A 145 7.73 -2.07 12.10
N GLN A 146 8.44 -2.95 12.82
CA GLN A 146 9.60 -3.68 12.30
C GLN A 146 9.23 -4.52 11.08
N MET A 147 8.07 -5.19 11.09
CA MET A 147 7.59 -5.96 9.93
C MET A 147 7.33 -5.05 8.73
N ASN A 148 6.69 -3.89 8.91
CA ASN A 148 6.46 -2.93 7.83
C ASN A 148 7.78 -2.39 7.26
N GLN A 149 8.78 -2.11 8.12
CA GLN A 149 10.12 -1.71 7.66
C GLN A 149 10.83 -2.83 6.89
N LEU A 150 10.74 -4.07 7.38
CA LEU A 150 11.30 -5.24 6.70
C LEU A 150 10.73 -5.37 5.27
N LEU A 151 9.41 -5.25 5.12
CA LEU A 151 8.77 -5.25 3.80
C LEU A 151 9.23 -4.08 2.94
N ARG A 152 9.39 -2.88 3.52
CA ARG A 152 9.85 -1.68 2.81
C ARG A 152 11.29 -1.80 2.33
N ASP A 153 12.19 -2.32 3.16
CA ASP A 153 13.60 -2.47 2.85
C ASP A 153 13.84 -3.54 1.77
N ASN A 154 12.98 -4.54 1.71
CA ASN A 154 13.11 -5.68 0.79
C ASN A 154 12.09 -5.68 -0.36
N CYS A 155 11.29 -4.62 -0.54
CA CYS A 155 10.16 -4.64 -1.49
C CYS A 155 10.56 -4.88 -2.95
N LEU A 156 11.79 -4.57 -3.34
CA LEU A 156 12.40 -4.85 -4.65
C LEU A 156 13.64 -5.77 -4.54
N GLY A 157 13.85 -6.37 -3.37
CA GLY A 157 15.01 -7.20 -3.05
C GLY A 157 14.93 -8.63 -3.56
N ASN A 158 15.67 -9.52 -2.90
CA ASN A 158 15.63 -10.96 -3.16
C ASN A 158 14.51 -11.63 -2.38
N TYR A 159 13.60 -12.33 -3.06
CA TYR A 159 12.41 -12.88 -2.41
C TYR A 159 12.72 -14.02 -1.43
N ARG A 160 13.73 -14.86 -1.72
CA ARG A 160 14.15 -15.90 -0.79
C ARG A 160 14.71 -15.31 0.51
N GLN A 161 15.48 -14.21 0.41
CA GLN A 161 15.99 -13.51 1.60
C GLN A 161 14.82 -12.86 2.37
N LEU A 162 13.88 -12.24 1.66
CA LEU A 162 12.66 -11.71 2.29
C LEU A 162 11.92 -12.80 3.07
N MET A 163 11.78 -14.01 2.52
CA MET A 163 11.13 -15.13 3.20
C MET A 163 11.88 -15.57 4.45
N TYR A 164 13.22 -15.56 4.43
CA TYR A 164 14.01 -15.83 5.63
C TYR A 164 13.73 -14.80 6.72
N ASP A 165 13.82 -13.51 6.38
CA ASP A 165 13.66 -12.42 7.32
C ASP A 165 12.23 -12.36 7.90
N VAL A 166 11.21 -12.63 7.08
CA VAL A 166 9.81 -12.73 7.51
C VAL A 166 9.61 -13.92 8.46
N SER A 167 10.21 -15.09 8.14
CA SER A 167 10.09 -16.31 8.96
C SER A 167 10.57 -16.12 10.40
N VAL A 168 11.57 -15.28 10.59
CA VAL A 168 12.16 -15.00 11.90
C VAL A 168 11.75 -13.64 12.47
N SER A 169 10.85 -12.91 11.81
CA SER A 169 10.39 -11.62 12.33
C SER A 169 9.53 -11.79 13.58
N PRO A 170 9.68 -10.95 14.61
CA PRO A 170 8.86 -11.06 15.82
C PRO A 170 7.35 -10.97 15.53
N ALA A 171 6.93 -10.12 14.59
CA ALA A 171 5.52 -9.97 14.23
C ALA A 171 4.94 -11.27 13.65
N MET A 172 5.63 -11.91 12.71
CA MET A 172 5.18 -13.16 12.09
C MET A 172 5.19 -14.32 13.09
N LEU A 173 6.23 -14.42 13.92
CA LEU A 173 6.31 -15.42 14.98
C LEU A 173 5.15 -15.30 15.98
N ILE A 174 4.74 -14.08 16.32
CA ILE A 174 3.55 -13.87 17.18
C ILE A 174 2.28 -14.21 16.42
N TYR A 175 2.11 -13.68 15.22
CA TYR A 175 0.87 -13.79 14.45
C TYR A 175 0.48 -15.23 14.14
N LEU A 176 1.44 -16.06 13.76
CA LEU A 176 1.22 -17.47 13.40
C LEU A 176 1.72 -18.45 14.48
N ASN A 177 1.86 -18.03 15.72
CA ASN A 177 2.26 -18.85 16.87
C ASN A 177 3.66 -19.52 16.74
N GLY A 178 4.48 -19.09 15.79
CA GLY A 178 5.80 -19.68 15.55
C GLY A 178 6.72 -19.64 16.77
N TYR A 179 6.54 -18.66 17.67
CA TYR A 179 7.29 -18.55 18.94
C TYR A 179 6.92 -19.61 19.98
N LEU A 180 5.81 -20.33 19.78
CA LEU A 180 5.36 -21.44 20.62
C LEU A 180 5.76 -22.81 20.03
N ASN A 181 6.24 -22.86 18.77
CA ASN A 181 6.62 -24.06 18.08
C ASN A 181 7.89 -24.67 18.68
N ASN A 182 7.77 -25.90 19.24
CA ASN A 182 8.86 -26.57 19.92
C ASN A 182 8.86 -28.08 19.70
N VAL A 183 9.98 -28.75 20.01
CA VAL A 183 10.16 -30.18 19.80
C VAL A 183 9.13 -31.07 20.50
N PHE A 184 8.53 -30.62 21.60
CA PHE A 184 7.54 -31.39 22.38
C PHE A 184 6.13 -31.26 21.81
N ALA A 185 5.86 -30.19 21.08
CA ALA A 185 4.58 -29.91 20.43
C ALA A 185 4.84 -29.07 19.17
N PRO A 186 5.27 -29.70 18.05
CA PRO A 186 5.44 -28.99 16.78
C PRO A 186 4.12 -28.36 16.31
N ASP A 187 4.16 -27.09 15.95
CA ASP A 187 3.02 -26.32 15.45
C ASP A 187 3.15 -26.14 13.92
N GLU A 188 2.15 -26.60 13.18
CA GLU A 188 2.14 -26.62 11.72
C GLU A 188 1.72 -25.28 11.12
N ASN A 189 1.17 -24.34 11.91
CA ASN A 189 0.49 -23.17 11.39
C ASN A 189 1.41 -22.35 10.45
N TYR A 190 2.56 -21.89 10.95
CA TYR A 190 3.49 -21.15 10.09
C TYR A 190 4.05 -21.99 8.93
N ALA A 191 4.34 -23.27 9.15
CA ALA A 191 4.87 -24.16 8.10
C ALA A 191 3.87 -24.31 6.94
N ARG A 192 2.58 -24.42 7.26
CA ARG A 192 1.49 -24.46 6.28
C ARG A 192 1.43 -23.17 5.47
N GLU A 193 1.38 -22.03 6.14
CA GLU A 193 1.30 -20.73 5.46
C GLU A 193 2.55 -20.42 4.62
N LEU A 194 3.72 -20.85 5.09
CA LEU A 194 4.97 -20.72 4.32
C LEU A 194 4.87 -21.44 2.96
N MET A 195 4.29 -22.64 2.93
CA MET A 195 4.12 -23.41 1.69
C MET A 195 2.89 -22.95 0.89
N GLU A 196 1.76 -22.78 1.54
CA GLU A 196 0.47 -22.54 0.91
C GLU A 196 0.31 -21.10 0.42
N LEU A 197 0.61 -20.11 1.26
CA LEU A 197 0.37 -18.71 0.93
C LEU A 197 1.62 -17.97 0.48
N PHE A 198 2.77 -18.28 1.08
CA PHE A 198 3.94 -17.42 0.92
C PHE A 198 4.89 -17.90 -0.20
N THR A 199 4.85 -19.20 -0.58
CA THR A 199 5.81 -19.70 -1.56
C THR A 199 5.18 -20.52 -2.70
N LEU A 200 4.58 -21.68 -2.44
CA LEU A 200 4.17 -22.64 -3.47
C LEU A 200 2.75 -22.46 -3.98
N GLY A 201 1.85 -22.02 -3.12
CA GLY A 201 0.43 -21.96 -3.42
C GLY A 201 -0.34 -23.21 -3.00
N GLU A 202 -1.62 -23.04 -2.68
CA GLU A 202 -2.54 -24.12 -2.32
C GLU A 202 -2.62 -25.19 -3.45
N GLY A 203 -2.58 -26.45 -3.07
CA GLY A 203 -2.77 -27.56 -4.00
C GLY A 203 -1.61 -27.79 -4.98
N SER A 204 -0.43 -27.22 -4.77
CA SER A 204 0.73 -27.35 -5.66
C SER A 204 1.36 -28.75 -5.66
N GLY A 205 1.01 -29.63 -4.71
CA GLY A 205 1.41 -31.03 -4.70
C GLY A 205 2.25 -31.47 -3.49
N TYR A 206 2.62 -30.59 -2.56
CA TYR A 206 3.18 -30.98 -1.27
C TYR A 206 2.13 -31.68 -0.40
N THR A 207 2.57 -32.47 0.57
CA THR A 207 1.73 -33.29 1.43
C THR A 207 1.66 -32.78 2.86
N GLU A 208 0.70 -33.27 3.66
CA GLU A 208 0.65 -32.99 5.09
C GLU A 208 1.92 -33.43 5.83
N ASP A 209 2.54 -34.55 5.40
CA ASP A 209 3.81 -35.00 5.98
C ASP A 209 4.94 -33.97 5.72
N ASP A 210 4.91 -33.26 4.57
CA ASP A 210 5.85 -32.19 4.26
C ASP A 210 5.64 -30.99 5.19
N VAL A 211 4.39 -30.61 5.47
CA VAL A 211 4.04 -29.55 6.41
C VAL A 211 4.54 -29.91 7.81
N GLN A 212 4.33 -31.14 8.27
CA GLN A 212 4.83 -31.63 9.55
C GLN A 212 6.36 -31.63 9.63
N ALA A 213 7.03 -32.06 8.56
CA ALA A 213 8.48 -32.02 8.48
C ALA A 213 9.01 -30.57 8.56
N ALA A 214 8.39 -29.65 7.85
CA ALA A 214 8.73 -28.23 7.91
C ALA A 214 8.45 -27.61 9.28
N ALA A 215 7.34 -27.96 9.94
CA ALA A 215 7.03 -27.54 11.31
C ALA A 215 8.14 -27.94 12.29
N ARG A 216 8.70 -29.16 12.14
CA ARG A 216 9.83 -29.64 12.95
C ARG A 216 11.13 -28.88 12.66
N VAL A 217 11.39 -28.49 11.40
CA VAL A 217 12.51 -27.59 11.04
C VAL A 217 12.41 -26.26 11.76
N LEU A 218 11.18 -25.73 11.89
CA LEU A 218 10.89 -24.41 12.44
C LEU A 218 10.79 -24.37 13.97
N THR A 219 11.01 -25.47 14.67
CA THR A 219 10.99 -25.53 16.14
C THR A 219 12.13 -24.73 16.77
N GLY A 220 11.90 -24.19 17.96
CA GLY A 220 12.92 -23.54 18.81
C GLY A 220 13.08 -22.04 18.61
N TRP A 221 12.42 -21.42 17.64
CA TRP A 221 12.35 -19.98 17.54
C TRP A 221 11.43 -19.41 18.65
N SER A 222 11.83 -18.32 19.27
CA SER A 222 11.09 -17.68 20.36
C SER A 222 11.28 -16.17 20.33
N ILE A 223 10.59 -15.45 21.22
CA ILE A 223 10.67 -13.99 21.34
C ILE A 223 11.12 -13.62 22.74
N GLN A 224 12.10 -12.77 22.81
CA GLN A 224 12.58 -12.19 24.05
C GLN A 224 11.96 -10.80 24.25
N PHE A 225 11.18 -10.63 25.31
CA PHE A 225 10.56 -9.37 25.71
C PHE A 225 11.32 -8.65 26.82
N GLN A 226 12.20 -9.36 27.52
CA GLN A 226 12.95 -8.85 28.67
C GLN A 226 14.38 -9.39 28.65
N ASN A 227 15.31 -8.60 29.18
CA ASN A 227 16.66 -9.03 29.46
C ASN A 227 16.96 -8.79 30.95
N ASN A 228 17.20 -9.87 31.70
CA ASN A 228 17.40 -9.83 33.16
C ASN A 228 16.27 -9.08 33.91
N GLY A 229 15.01 -9.25 33.49
CA GLY A 229 13.85 -8.60 34.08
C GLY A 229 13.61 -7.15 33.64
N VAL A 230 14.45 -6.61 32.77
CA VAL A 230 14.27 -5.27 32.18
C VAL A 230 13.60 -5.41 30.82
N PRO A 231 12.48 -4.70 30.55
CA PRO A 231 11.85 -4.69 29.24
C PRO A 231 12.82 -4.28 28.11
N ILE A 232 12.73 -4.97 26.99
CA ILE A 232 13.46 -4.63 25.78
C ILE A 232 12.50 -4.56 24.59
N ILE A 233 12.90 -3.95 23.50
CA ILE A 233 12.22 -4.08 22.22
C ILE A 233 12.15 -5.58 21.88
N PRO A 234 10.97 -6.15 21.60
CA PRO A 234 10.84 -7.56 21.30
C PRO A 234 11.74 -7.98 20.16
N GLN A 235 12.52 -9.02 20.38
CA GLN A 235 13.45 -9.55 19.39
C GLN A 235 13.39 -11.06 19.34
N THR A 236 13.62 -11.61 18.16
CA THR A 236 13.68 -13.05 17.94
C THR A 236 14.92 -13.64 18.61
N THR A 237 14.75 -14.79 19.25
CA THR A 237 15.81 -15.61 19.81
C THR A 237 15.60 -17.07 19.41
N PHE A 238 16.69 -17.83 19.37
CA PHE A 238 16.63 -19.28 19.15
C PHE A 238 17.02 -20.03 20.41
N ILE A 239 16.22 -21.01 20.81
CA ILE A 239 16.39 -21.79 22.02
C ILE A 239 16.71 -23.24 21.64
N PRO A 240 18.01 -23.67 21.62
CA PRO A 240 18.42 -24.96 21.05
C PRO A 240 17.75 -26.18 21.69
N PHE A 241 17.42 -26.18 22.98
CA PHE A 241 16.78 -27.32 23.63
C PHE A 241 15.29 -27.49 23.27
N LEU A 242 14.68 -26.47 22.66
CA LEU A 242 13.32 -26.53 22.13
C LEU A 242 13.28 -26.95 20.66
N HIS A 243 14.44 -27.13 20.03
CA HIS A 243 14.56 -27.50 18.62
C HIS A 243 14.59 -29.02 18.42
N ASP A 244 13.92 -29.50 17.36
CA ASP A 244 13.97 -30.90 16.93
C ASP A 244 15.27 -31.17 16.18
N THR A 245 16.16 -31.93 16.78
CA THR A 245 17.50 -32.24 16.25
C THR A 245 17.54 -33.51 15.39
N THR A 246 16.40 -34.12 15.09
CA THR A 246 16.32 -35.31 14.23
C THR A 246 16.22 -34.93 12.75
N ASP A 247 16.54 -35.83 11.85
CA ASP A 247 16.38 -35.61 10.41
C ASP A 247 14.91 -35.42 10.01
N LYS A 248 14.67 -34.53 9.04
CA LYS A 248 13.35 -34.25 8.46
C LYS A 248 13.33 -34.62 7.00
N THR A 249 12.55 -35.65 6.64
CA THR A 249 12.44 -36.18 5.29
C THR A 249 11.16 -35.65 4.64
N PHE A 250 11.26 -35.21 3.41
CA PHE A 250 10.19 -34.68 2.59
C PHE A 250 9.79 -35.64 1.46
N SER A 251 8.60 -35.42 0.92
CA SER A 251 7.99 -36.28 -0.10
C SER A 251 8.73 -36.22 -1.46
N PRO A 252 8.31 -37.05 -2.44
CA PRO A 252 8.81 -36.97 -3.81
C PRO A 252 8.58 -35.59 -4.47
N PHE A 253 7.61 -34.80 -4.02
CA PHE A 253 7.40 -33.44 -4.48
C PHE A 253 8.65 -32.55 -4.25
N PHE A 254 9.39 -32.81 -3.18
CA PHE A 254 10.68 -32.21 -2.87
C PHE A 254 11.84 -33.20 -3.16
N ASN A 255 11.72 -34.05 -4.16
CA ASN A 255 12.76 -35.01 -4.58
C ASN A 255 13.22 -35.96 -3.45
N ASN A 256 12.37 -36.28 -2.49
CA ASN A 256 12.71 -37.03 -1.27
C ASN A 256 13.88 -36.40 -0.49
N ALA A 257 13.96 -35.10 -0.47
CA ALA A 257 15.02 -34.37 0.25
C ALA A 257 14.98 -34.70 1.74
N THR A 258 16.15 -34.75 2.36
CA THR A 258 16.29 -34.84 3.82
C THR A 258 17.09 -33.66 4.35
N ILE A 259 16.50 -32.89 5.25
CA ILE A 259 17.20 -31.87 6.02
C ILE A 259 17.77 -32.54 7.25
N THR A 260 19.11 -32.63 7.30
CA THR A 260 19.83 -33.22 8.42
C THR A 260 19.65 -32.39 9.68
N GLY A 261 19.24 -33.02 10.77
CA GLY A 261 19.04 -32.37 12.06
C GLY A 261 20.31 -31.73 12.60
N GLN A 262 20.21 -30.51 13.05
CA GLN A 262 21.32 -29.72 13.56
C GLN A 262 21.21 -29.51 15.07
N THR A 263 22.33 -29.16 15.71
CA THR A 263 22.42 -28.86 17.14
C THR A 263 23.14 -27.55 17.40
N GLY A 264 22.91 -26.96 18.58
CA GLY A 264 23.57 -25.73 18.99
C GLY A 264 22.87 -24.44 18.55
N ALA A 265 23.49 -23.30 18.80
CA ALA A 265 22.86 -21.99 18.66
C ALA A 265 22.46 -21.62 17.22
N ASN A 266 23.11 -22.18 16.21
CA ASN A 266 22.86 -21.90 14.81
C ASN A 266 21.95 -22.93 14.12
N ALA A 267 21.47 -23.94 14.84
CA ALA A 267 20.70 -25.05 14.27
C ALA A 267 19.47 -24.53 13.51
N GLY A 268 18.66 -23.69 14.14
CA GLY A 268 17.46 -23.13 13.52
C GLY A 268 17.73 -22.33 12.24
N ALA A 269 18.78 -21.48 12.24
CA ALA A 269 19.14 -20.73 11.05
C ALA A 269 19.65 -21.63 9.91
N THR A 270 20.44 -22.66 10.25
CA THR A 270 20.96 -23.63 9.27
C THR A 270 19.83 -24.43 8.63
N GLU A 271 18.91 -24.96 9.43
CA GLU A 271 17.80 -25.76 8.93
C GLU A 271 16.74 -24.93 8.20
N LEU A 272 16.42 -23.71 8.67
CA LEU A 272 15.55 -22.78 7.94
C LEU A 272 16.12 -22.43 6.56
N ASN A 273 17.43 -22.18 6.46
CA ASN A 273 18.05 -21.95 5.15
C ASN A 273 17.92 -23.19 4.25
N ALA A 274 18.14 -24.39 4.77
CA ALA A 274 18.00 -25.63 4.00
C ALA A 274 16.53 -25.84 3.56
N LEU A 275 15.55 -25.53 4.39
CA LEU A 275 14.13 -25.60 4.06
C LEU A 275 13.78 -24.62 2.92
N LEU A 276 14.20 -23.36 3.03
CA LEU A 276 13.97 -22.39 1.99
C LEU A 276 14.70 -22.77 0.69
N ASP A 277 15.96 -23.22 0.75
CA ASP A 277 16.69 -23.68 -0.44
C ASP A 277 15.95 -24.84 -1.14
N MET A 278 15.38 -25.78 -0.39
CA MET A 278 14.59 -26.88 -0.93
C MET A 278 13.28 -26.37 -1.57
N ILE A 279 12.53 -25.49 -0.89
CA ILE A 279 11.28 -24.92 -1.40
C ILE A 279 11.54 -24.15 -2.70
N PHE A 280 12.57 -23.29 -2.73
CA PHE A 280 12.88 -22.43 -3.87
C PHE A 280 13.49 -23.17 -5.08
N GLN A 281 13.84 -24.44 -4.95
CA GLN A 281 14.16 -25.31 -6.10
C GLN A 281 12.91 -25.68 -6.92
N ASN A 282 11.72 -25.53 -6.35
CA ASN A 282 10.47 -25.79 -7.06
C ASN A 282 10.08 -24.58 -7.90
N GLU A 283 9.87 -24.78 -9.20
CA GLU A 283 9.49 -23.72 -10.14
C GLU A 283 8.15 -23.05 -9.79
N GLU A 284 7.27 -23.77 -9.07
CA GLU A 284 5.96 -23.24 -8.70
C GLU A 284 6.07 -22.00 -7.80
N VAL A 285 7.13 -21.87 -6.99
CA VAL A 285 7.40 -20.65 -6.21
C VAL A 285 7.45 -19.42 -7.12
N SER A 286 8.21 -19.51 -8.21
CA SER A 286 8.35 -18.38 -9.14
C SER A 286 7.03 -18.04 -9.83
N ARG A 287 6.23 -19.05 -10.23
CA ARG A 287 4.91 -18.84 -10.83
C ARG A 287 3.95 -18.21 -9.84
N HIS A 288 3.90 -18.72 -8.62
CA HIS A 288 3.02 -18.23 -7.56
C HIS A 288 3.29 -16.74 -7.27
N ILE A 289 4.55 -16.36 -7.09
CA ILE A 289 4.92 -14.96 -6.82
C ILE A 289 4.63 -14.05 -8.01
N CYS A 290 4.93 -14.49 -9.24
CA CYS A 290 4.61 -13.71 -10.44
C CYS A 290 3.09 -13.54 -10.63
N ARG A 291 2.25 -14.55 -10.31
CA ARG A 291 0.78 -14.41 -10.31
C ARG A 291 0.31 -13.38 -9.29
N LYS A 292 0.91 -13.33 -8.07
CA LYS A 292 0.59 -12.32 -7.05
C LYS A 292 0.93 -10.90 -7.51
N LEU A 293 2.12 -10.69 -8.07
CA LEU A 293 2.52 -9.40 -8.63
C LEU A 293 1.61 -9.00 -9.80
N TYR A 294 1.29 -9.92 -10.70
CA TYR A 294 0.40 -9.68 -11.82
C TYR A 294 -1.00 -9.24 -11.34
N ARG A 295 -1.59 -9.96 -10.37
CA ARG A 295 -2.91 -9.62 -9.82
C ARG A 295 -2.94 -8.25 -9.14
N PHE A 296 -1.85 -7.87 -8.52
CA PHE A 296 -1.78 -6.58 -7.84
C PHE A 296 -1.58 -5.40 -8.81
N PHE A 297 -0.78 -5.58 -9.87
CA PHE A 297 -0.35 -4.48 -10.74
C PHE A 297 -0.97 -4.49 -12.14
N VAL A 298 -1.57 -5.59 -12.60
CA VAL A 298 -2.02 -5.72 -14.01
C VAL A 298 -3.50 -6.09 -14.11
N HIS A 299 -3.89 -7.28 -13.65
CA HIS A 299 -5.28 -7.76 -13.77
C HIS A 299 -5.57 -8.89 -12.78
N GLY A 300 -6.77 -8.90 -12.16
CA GLY A 300 -7.17 -9.94 -11.22
C GLY A 300 -7.22 -11.34 -11.84
N GLY A 301 -7.83 -11.48 -13.01
CA GLY A 301 -7.97 -12.76 -13.71
C GLY A 301 -6.71 -13.17 -14.48
N ILE A 302 -6.34 -14.44 -14.36
CA ILE A 302 -5.24 -15.07 -15.11
C ILE A 302 -5.86 -16.26 -15.84
N ASP A 303 -6.00 -16.16 -17.16
CA ASP A 303 -6.43 -17.25 -18.02
C ASP A 303 -5.23 -18.07 -18.52
N ALA A 304 -5.50 -19.14 -19.29
CA ALA A 304 -4.46 -20.01 -19.81
C ALA A 304 -3.46 -19.30 -20.75
N ALA A 305 -3.89 -18.25 -21.46
CA ALA A 305 -3.02 -17.50 -22.34
C ALA A 305 -2.12 -16.54 -21.53
N VAL A 306 -2.66 -15.85 -20.53
CA VAL A 306 -1.86 -15.04 -19.58
C VAL A 306 -0.85 -15.93 -18.85
N GLU A 307 -1.28 -17.11 -18.39
CA GLU A 307 -0.38 -18.05 -17.71
C GLU A 307 0.81 -18.45 -18.61
N ALA A 308 0.54 -18.83 -19.87
CA ALA A 308 1.58 -19.30 -20.79
C ALA A 308 2.45 -18.17 -21.36
N ASP A 309 1.85 -17.02 -21.71
CA ASP A 309 2.54 -15.97 -22.47
C ASP A 309 3.17 -14.90 -21.56
N ILE A 310 2.68 -14.76 -20.30
CA ILE A 310 3.11 -13.71 -19.37
C ILE A 310 3.70 -14.31 -18.09
N ILE A 311 2.93 -15.15 -17.37
CA ILE A 311 3.36 -15.63 -16.05
C ILE A 311 4.57 -16.54 -16.15
N GLU A 312 4.54 -17.57 -17.06
CA GLU A 312 5.66 -18.49 -17.20
C GLU A 312 6.96 -17.79 -17.65
N PRO A 313 6.97 -16.90 -18.68
CA PRO A 313 8.17 -16.13 -19.02
C PRO A 313 8.65 -15.22 -17.88
N LEU A 314 7.74 -14.59 -17.13
CA LEU A 314 8.09 -13.74 -15.98
C LEU A 314 8.67 -14.59 -14.83
N ALA A 315 8.11 -15.78 -14.58
CA ALA A 315 8.62 -16.73 -13.62
C ALA A 315 10.02 -17.25 -14.02
N GLN A 316 10.31 -17.36 -15.32
CA GLN A 316 11.66 -17.67 -15.79
C GLN A 316 12.63 -16.52 -15.47
N VAL A 317 12.25 -15.25 -15.68
CA VAL A 317 13.06 -14.10 -15.27
C VAL A 317 13.34 -14.13 -13.75
N PHE A 318 12.35 -14.48 -12.94
CA PHE A 318 12.52 -14.64 -11.49
C PHE A 318 13.56 -15.71 -11.16
N ARG A 319 13.51 -16.90 -11.82
CA ARG A 319 14.45 -18.01 -11.60
C ARG A 319 15.86 -17.67 -12.07
N ASP A 320 16.00 -17.05 -13.23
CA ASP A 320 17.30 -16.65 -13.80
C ASP A 320 18.05 -15.65 -12.92
N ASN A 321 17.31 -14.92 -12.09
CA ASN A 321 17.84 -13.93 -11.13
C ASN A 321 17.74 -14.39 -9.66
N ALA A 322 17.68 -15.71 -9.40
CA ALA A 322 17.46 -16.24 -8.05
C ALA A 322 18.47 -15.76 -7.00
N THR A 323 19.70 -15.45 -7.40
CA THR A 323 20.77 -14.97 -6.51
C THR A 323 21.01 -13.46 -6.57
N ALA A 324 20.27 -12.74 -7.44
CA ALA A 324 20.40 -11.30 -7.54
C ALA A 324 19.83 -10.61 -6.29
N PRO A 325 20.54 -9.63 -5.71
CA PRO A 325 20.04 -8.90 -4.55
C PRO A 325 18.80 -8.05 -4.85
N ASP A 326 18.56 -7.71 -6.12
CA ASP A 326 17.47 -6.92 -6.66
C ASP A 326 16.54 -7.74 -7.60
N GLN A 327 16.38 -9.02 -7.31
CA GLN A 327 15.57 -9.97 -8.09
C GLN A 327 14.16 -9.43 -8.40
N LEU A 328 13.45 -8.94 -7.39
CA LEU A 328 12.09 -8.41 -7.55
C LEU A 328 12.06 -7.12 -8.38
N ARG A 329 13.12 -6.30 -8.32
CA ARG A 329 13.26 -5.13 -9.19
C ARG A 329 13.31 -5.53 -10.66
N ILE A 330 14.11 -6.55 -10.99
CA ILE A 330 14.25 -7.06 -12.37
C ILE A 330 12.92 -7.62 -12.86
N VAL A 331 12.20 -8.37 -12.02
CA VAL A 331 10.87 -8.91 -12.35
C VAL A 331 9.87 -7.78 -12.61
N MET A 332 9.81 -6.78 -11.73
CA MET A 332 8.91 -5.63 -11.88
C MET A 332 9.26 -4.79 -13.11
N GLU A 333 10.54 -4.53 -13.36
CA GLU A 333 11.00 -3.82 -14.54
C GLU A 333 10.54 -4.53 -15.82
N THR A 334 10.73 -5.85 -15.90
CA THR A 334 10.29 -6.67 -17.03
C THR A 334 8.77 -6.58 -17.25
N LEU A 335 7.99 -6.66 -16.17
CA LEU A 335 6.54 -6.59 -16.24
C LEU A 335 6.05 -5.21 -16.69
N LEU A 336 6.57 -4.12 -16.10
CA LEU A 336 6.16 -2.75 -16.38
C LEU A 336 6.62 -2.24 -17.75
N LEU A 337 7.66 -2.84 -18.34
CA LEU A 337 8.13 -2.52 -19.69
C LEU A 337 7.46 -3.37 -20.79
N SER A 338 6.58 -4.33 -20.45
CA SER A 338 6.05 -5.31 -21.38
C SER A 338 4.95 -4.75 -22.30
N GLU A 339 4.83 -5.30 -23.50
CA GLU A 339 3.73 -5.04 -24.43
C GLU A 339 2.36 -5.34 -23.81
N HIS A 340 2.29 -6.40 -23.00
CA HIS A 340 1.07 -6.78 -22.34
C HIS A 340 0.58 -5.74 -21.34
N PHE A 341 1.49 -5.12 -20.56
CA PHE A 341 1.14 -4.09 -19.58
C PHE A 341 0.47 -2.87 -20.23
N PHE A 342 0.79 -2.57 -21.48
CA PHE A 342 0.22 -1.46 -22.25
C PHE A 342 -0.91 -1.89 -23.20
N SER A 343 -1.34 -3.15 -23.18
CA SER A 343 -2.46 -3.59 -24.01
C SER A 343 -3.78 -2.95 -23.56
N ASN A 344 -4.71 -2.79 -24.50
CA ASN A 344 -6.04 -2.25 -24.18
C ASN A 344 -6.84 -3.17 -23.24
N ASP A 345 -6.49 -4.46 -23.17
CA ASP A 345 -7.20 -5.45 -22.35
C ASP A 345 -6.93 -5.24 -20.85
N VAL A 346 -5.83 -4.55 -20.50
CA VAL A 346 -5.45 -4.34 -19.09
C VAL A 346 -5.47 -2.86 -18.67
N ARG A 347 -5.91 -1.96 -19.56
CA ARG A 347 -6.10 -0.54 -19.21
C ARG A 347 -7.44 -0.33 -18.55
N ALA A 348 -7.45 0.35 -17.42
CA ALA A 348 -8.65 0.64 -16.63
C ALA A 348 -9.57 -0.59 -16.46
N CYS A 349 -8.98 -1.75 -16.24
CA CYS A 349 -9.69 -3.02 -16.11
C CYS A 349 -9.85 -3.49 -14.67
N MET A 350 -9.22 -2.82 -13.71
CA MET A 350 -9.27 -3.17 -12.30
C MET A 350 -10.01 -2.10 -11.49
N VAL A 351 -10.82 -2.55 -10.54
CA VAL A 351 -11.38 -1.67 -9.52
C VAL A 351 -10.26 -1.27 -8.55
N GLY A 352 -9.99 0.03 -8.46
CA GLY A 352 -8.97 0.54 -7.55
C GLY A 352 -9.29 0.24 -6.08
N SER A 353 -8.27 -0.14 -5.32
CA SER A 353 -8.41 -0.38 -3.88
C SER A 353 -8.87 0.88 -3.14
N PRO A 354 -9.35 0.77 -1.90
CA PRO A 354 -9.62 1.95 -1.07
C PRO A 354 -8.43 2.89 -0.91
N ALA A 355 -7.21 2.38 -0.92
CA ALA A 355 -6.01 3.22 -0.90
C ALA A 355 -5.83 3.98 -2.23
N ASP A 356 -6.07 3.34 -3.38
CA ASP A 356 -6.07 3.99 -4.69
C ASP A 356 -7.11 5.11 -4.77
N PHE A 357 -8.25 4.90 -4.14
CA PHE A 357 -9.33 5.89 -4.14
C PHE A 357 -9.04 7.06 -3.18
N VAL A 358 -8.78 6.78 -1.89
CA VAL A 358 -8.64 7.83 -0.86
C VAL A 358 -7.34 8.61 -1.06
N ILE A 359 -6.21 7.90 -1.03
CA ILE A 359 -4.88 8.52 -1.22
C ILE A 359 -4.78 9.13 -2.62
N GLY A 360 -5.27 8.38 -3.64
CA GLY A 360 -5.25 8.83 -5.03
C GLY A 360 -6.07 10.11 -5.25
N THR A 361 -7.23 10.27 -4.61
CA THR A 361 -8.01 11.51 -4.66
C THR A 361 -7.23 12.67 -4.06
N MET A 362 -6.71 12.50 -2.85
CA MET A 362 -5.96 13.55 -2.16
C MET A 362 -4.71 13.98 -2.95
N ARG A 363 -3.96 13.04 -3.50
CA ARG A 363 -2.76 13.33 -4.30
C ARG A 363 -3.09 13.96 -5.65
N THR A 364 -4.07 13.43 -6.37
CA THR A 364 -4.47 13.93 -7.70
C THR A 364 -4.88 15.39 -7.64
N PHE A 365 -5.66 15.77 -6.64
CA PHE A 365 -6.15 17.15 -6.50
C PHE A 365 -5.23 18.06 -5.66
N GLY A 366 -4.08 17.57 -5.22
CA GLY A 366 -3.15 18.38 -4.43
C GLY A 366 -3.73 18.80 -3.09
N GLN A 367 -4.36 17.86 -2.33
CA GLN A 367 -4.87 18.13 -0.99
C GLN A 367 -3.82 18.85 -0.15
N PRO A 368 -4.10 20.05 0.39
CA PRO A 368 -3.21 20.66 1.36
C PRO A 368 -2.98 19.75 2.55
N LEU A 369 -1.73 19.62 3.00
CA LEU A 369 -1.36 18.80 4.14
C LEU A 369 -0.61 19.64 5.17
N PRO A 370 -0.79 19.34 6.48
CA PRO A 370 0.03 19.94 7.53
C PRO A 370 1.50 19.56 7.34
N ASP A 371 2.39 20.44 7.71
CA ASP A 371 3.82 20.18 7.71
C ASP A 371 4.36 19.85 9.11
N ALA A 372 5.68 19.67 9.22
CA ALA A 372 6.32 19.32 10.48
C ALA A 372 6.24 20.43 11.56
N SER A 373 5.83 21.66 11.23
CA SER A 373 5.62 22.73 12.21
C SER A 373 4.28 22.60 12.94
N THR A 374 3.37 21.76 12.42
CA THR A 374 2.06 21.40 12.97
C THR A 374 1.95 19.88 13.06
N LEU A 375 2.88 19.27 13.78
CA LEU A 375 3.07 17.81 13.82
C LEU A 375 1.81 17.06 14.30
N GLU A 376 1.12 17.57 15.31
CA GLU A 376 -0.10 16.94 15.81
C GLU A 376 -1.21 17.00 14.75
N ALA A 377 -1.38 18.13 14.06
CA ALA A 377 -2.31 18.25 12.94
C ALA A 377 -1.95 17.28 11.80
N GLN A 378 -0.67 17.10 11.50
CA GLN A 378 -0.19 16.19 10.48
C GLN A 378 -0.62 14.74 10.77
N TYR A 379 -0.40 14.27 12.00
CA TYR A 379 -0.81 12.92 12.41
C TYR A 379 -2.34 12.76 12.50
N LEU A 380 -3.07 13.82 12.83
CA LEU A 380 -4.53 13.80 12.81
C LEU A 380 -5.07 13.65 11.39
N VAL A 381 -4.55 14.40 10.42
CA VAL A 381 -4.92 14.26 9.01
C VAL A 381 -4.56 12.88 8.46
N TRP A 382 -3.39 12.36 8.81
CA TRP A 382 -2.99 10.99 8.42
C TRP A 382 -3.88 9.93 9.06
N ARG A 383 -4.28 10.11 10.31
CA ARG A 383 -5.22 9.22 11.01
C ARG A 383 -6.59 9.23 10.33
N ASP A 384 -7.09 10.40 9.97
CA ASP A 384 -8.40 10.51 9.31
C ASP A 384 -8.35 9.93 7.90
N THR A 385 -7.20 10.03 7.22
CA THR A 385 -6.95 9.34 5.94
C THR A 385 -6.95 7.82 6.12
N PHE A 386 -6.28 7.30 7.17
CA PHE A 386 -6.31 5.88 7.53
C PHE A 386 -7.76 5.40 7.78
N TYR A 387 -8.54 6.14 8.57
CA TYR A 387 -9.93 5.79 8.82
C TYR A 387 -10.80 5.87 7.56
N GLY A 388 -10.51 6.78 6.65
CA GLY A 388 -11.16 6.84 5.35
C GLY A 388 -10.93 5.57 4.51
N MET A 389 -9.71 5.05 4.48
CA MET A 389 -9.42 3.77 3.82
C MET A 389 -10.09 2.59 4.52
N ALA A 390 -10.07 2.56 5.86
CA ALA A 390 -10.74 1.53 6.65
C ALA A 390 -12.26 1.53 6.43
N TYR A 391 -12.90 2.71 6.40
CA TYR A 391 -14.32 2.86 6.07
C TYR A 391 -14.67 2.35 4.67
N ALA A 392 -13.77 2.51 3.72
CA ALA A 392 -13.92 1.98 2.36
C ALA A 392 -13.51 0.49 2.22
N GLY A 393 -13.13 -0.20 3.31
CA GLY A 393 -12.87 -1.63 3.35
C GLY A 393 -11.39 -2.04 3.40
N LEU A 394 -10.45 -1.09 3.55
CA LEU A 394 -9.02 -1.40 3.68
C LEU A 394 -8.45 -0.76 4.96
N GLU A 395 -8.38 -1.55 6.03
CA GLU A 395 -7.77 -1.15 7.30
C GLU A 395 -6.29 -1.54 7.31
N LEU A 396 -5.40 -0.55 7.11
CA LEU A 396 -3.95 -0.79 7.09
C LEU A 396 -3.48 -1.45 8.39
N GLY A 397 -2.66 -2.49 8.26
CA GLY A 397 -2.16 -3.24 9.41
C GLY A 397 -3.15 -4.27 9.98
N GLU A 398 -4.39 -4.33 9.47
CA GLU A 398 -5.44 -5.25 9.93
C GLU A 398 -6.03 -6.06 8.75
N PRO A 399 -5.22 -6.86 8.02
CA PRO A 399 -5.77 -7.74 6.99
C PRO A 399 -6.80 -8.69 7.62
N PRO A 400 -7.92 -9.03 6.92
CA PRO A 400 -9.00 -9.81 7.52
C PRO A 400 -8.60 -11.24 7.91
N ASN A 401 -7.56 -11.78 7.29
CA ASN A 401 -6.98 -13.09 7.61
C ASN A 401 -5.53 -13.19 7.07
N VAL A 402 -4.90 -14.34 7.24
CA VAL A 402 -3.52 -14.60 6.83
C VAL A 402 -3.31 -14.55 5.30
N ALA A 403 -4.36 -14.77 4.50
CA ALA A 403 -4.30 -14.62 3.05
C ALA A 403 -4.40 -13.16 2.57
N GLY A 404 -4.58 -12.21 3.49
CA GLY A 404 -4.75 -10.79 3.18
C GLY A 404 -6.18 -10.40 2.82
N TRP A 405 -6.34 -9.35 2.02
CA TRP A 405 -7.66 -8.92 1.55
C TRP A 405 -8.12 -9.73 0.35
N ALA A 406 -9.36 -10.23 0.40
CA ALA A 406 -9.98 -11.10 -0.60
C ALA A 406 -9.86 -10.57 -2.03
N ALA A 407 -9.95 -9.26 -2.21
CA ALA A 407 -9.86 -8.60 -3.52
C ALA A 407 -8.54 -8.85 -4.28
N TRP A 408 -7.50 -9.30 -3.64
CA TRP A 408 -6.24 -9.61 -4.32
C TRP A 408 -6.00 -11.12 -4.53
N HIS A 409 -6.87 -12.00 -4.00
CA HIS A 409 -6.68 -13.45 -4.15
C HIS A 409 -7.95 -14.25 -4.42
N GLN A 410 -9.15 -13.75 -4.08
CA GLN A 410 -10.36 -14.56 -4.11
C GLN A 410 -10.98 -14.64 -5.51
N PHE A 411 -10.85 -15.83 -6.12
CA PHE A 411 -11.54 -16.18 -7.37
C PHE A 411 -13.08 -16.24 -7.16
N PRO A 412 -13.90 -15.84 -8.13
CA PRO A 412 -13.57 -15.28 -9.44
C PRO A 412 -13.56 -13.74 -9.49
N GLN A 413 -14.00 -13.06 -8.42
CA GLN A 413 -14.25 -11.61 -8.45
C GLN A 413 -12.99 -10.76 -8.32
N TYR A 414 -11.98 -11.20 -7.56
CA TYR A 414 -10.75 -10.44 -7.32
C TYR A 414 -11.02 -8.98 -6.94
N ASP A 415 -10.45 -8.01 -7.66
CA ASP A 415 -10.57 -6.57 -7.40
C ASP A 415 -12.01 -6.03 -7.44
N GLU A 416 -12.94 -6.72 -8.11
CA GLU A 416 -14.37 -6.37 -8.06
C GLU A 416 -14.93 -6.40 -6.62
N LEU A 417 -14.33 -7.19 -5.72
CA LEU A 417 -14.70 -7.24 -4.30
C LEU A 417 -14.48 -5.92 -3.55
N TRP A 418 -13.73 -4.97 -4.13
CA TRP A 418 -13.61 -3.62 -3.58
C TRP A 418 -14.85 -2.76 -3.79
N MET A 419 -15.81 -3.20 -4.64
CA MET A 419 -16.95 -2.39 -5.02
C MET A 419 -18.27 -3.16 -4.91
N ASP A 420 -19.10 -2.73 -3.99
CA ASP A 420 -20.50 -3.10 -3.89
C ASP A 420 -21.37 -1.85 -3.68
N SER A 421 -22.67 -2.00 -3.49
CA SER A 421 -23.57 -0.87 -3.30
C SER A 421 -23.25 -0.03 -2.05
N ALA A 422 -22.73 -0.64 -1.00
CA ALA A 422 -22.39 0.04 0.25
C ALA A 422 -21.04 0.75 0.12
N SER A 423 -20.01 0.06 -0.39
CA SER A 423 -18.67 0.63 -0.57
C SER A 423 -18.66 1.75 -1.62
N TYR A 424 -19.48 1.63 -2.68
CA TYR A 424 -19.65 2.72 -3.65
C TYR A 424 -20.27 3.98 -3.02
N ALA A 425 -21.34 3.83 -2.23
CA ALA A 425 -21.91 4.94 -1.49
C ALA A 425 -20.90 5.54 -0.49
N GLY A 426 -20.19 4.68 0.26
CA GLY A 426 -19.15 5.11 1.19
C GLY A 426 -18.00 5.87 0.53
N ARG A 427 -17.57 5.47 -0.66
CA ARG A 427 -16.55 6.21 -1.42
C ARG A 427 -17.05 7.61 -1.81
N LYS A 428 -18.33 7.73 -2.18
CA LYS A 428 -18.95 9.02 -2.47
C LYS A 428 -18.96 9.92 -1.25
N ASP A 429 -19.39 9.41 -0.09
CA ASP A 429 -19.42 10.16 1.17
C ASP A 429 -18.02 10.65 1.57
N LEU A 430 -17.01 9.78 1.44
CA LEU A 430 -15.60 10.13 1.71
C LEU A 430 -15.10 11.23 0.78
N TYR A 431 -15.42 11.13 -0.50
CA TYR A 431 -15.02 12.14 -1.45
C TYR A 431 -15.70 13.49 -1.18
N GLU A 432 -17.00 13.49 -0.87
CA GLU A 432 -17.71 14.69 -0.46
C GLU A 432 -17.11 15.29 0.83
N LEU A 433 -16.75 14.45 1.81
CA LEU A 433 -16.09 14.89 3.03
C LEU A 433 -14.77 15.60 2.71
N ILE A 434 -13.86 14.97 1.97
CA ILE A 434 -12.53 15.51 1.66
C ILE A 434 -12.65 16.79 0.80
N SER A 435 -13.58 16.82 -0.15
CA SER A 435 -13.69 17.90 -1.15
C SER A 435 -14.53 19.08 -0.68
N TYR A 436 -15.61 18.84 0.06
CA TYR A 436 -16.55 19.89 0.45
C TYR A 436 -16.37 20.34 1.90
N VAL A 437 -16.23 19.41 2.84
CA VAL A 437 -16.04 19.73 4.27
C VAL A 437 -14.57 20.03 4.58
N GLY A 438 -13.68 19.20 4.10
CA GLY A 438 -12.25 19.19 4.45
C GLY A 438 -11.96 18.40 5.72
N LEU A 439 -10.68 18.07 5.92
CA LEU A 439 -10.18 17.44 7.12
C LEU A 439 -9.84 18.51 8.16
N SER A 440 -10.46 18.43 9.34
CA SER A 440 -10.33 19.46 10.36
C SER A 440 -9.67 18.92 11.62
N THR A 441 -8.83 19.73 12.24
CA THR A 441 -8.26 19.43 13.54
C THR A 441 -9.14 20.01 14.66
N PRO A 442 -9.27 19.32 15.80
CA PRO A 442 -10.00 19.81 16.95
C PRO A 442 -9.28 20.99 17.63
N ASN A 443 -9.98 21.66 18.52
CA ASN A 443 -9.37 22.55 19.50
C ASN A 443 -8.90 21.72 20.71
N ASN A 444 -8.05 22.32 21.56
CA ASN A 444 -7.52 21.69 22.75
C ASN A 444 -6.56 20.50 22.44
N LEU A 445 -5.52 20.83 21.71
CA LEU A 445 -4.41 19.93 21.35
C LEU A 445 -3.17 20.23 22.21
N VAL A 446 -2.18 19.34 22.20
CA VAL A 446 -0.86 19.57 22.82
C VAL A 446 -0.14 20.71 22.12
N GLU A 447 -0.30 20.80 20.80
CA GLU A 447 0.25 21.88 19.97
C GLU A 447 -0.83 22.92 19.62
N PRO A 448 -0.87 24.10 20.26
CA PRO A 448 -1.86 25.14 19.96
C PRO A 448 -1.89 25.59 18.49
N GLN A 449 -0.75 25.56 17.79
CA GLN A 449 -0.68 25.89 16.36
C GLN A 449 -1.32 24.85 15.45
N SER A 450 -1.62 23.66 15.97
CA SER A 450 -2.32 22.58 15.27
C SER A 450 -3.85 22.65 15.43
N GLU A 451 -4.36 23.54 16.27
CA GLU A 451 -5.79 23.63 16.61
C GLU A 451 -6.62 24.33 15.54
N GLY A 452 -7.83 23.83 15.31
CA GLY A 452 -8.86 24.49 14.49
C GLY A 452 -8.48 24.67 13.03
N LEU A 453 -7.51 23.94 12.52
CA LEU A 453 -7.11 23.97 11.11
C LEU A 453 -8.10 23.18 10.26
N ASN A 454 -8.26 23.58 9.00
CA ASN A 454 -9.06 22.85 8.02
C ASN A 454 -8.28 22.70 6.71
N PHE A 455 -8.17 21.49 6.24
CA PHE A 455 -7.45 21.10 5.03
C PHE A 455 -8.46 20.60 4.00
N LYS A 456 -8.72 21.42 3.00
CA LYS A 456 -9.73 21.20 1.98
C LYS A 456 -9.11 21.26 0.60
N ILE A 457 -9.55 20.40 -0.32
CA ILE A 457 -9.16 20.46 -1.73
C ILE A 457 -9.64 21.81 -2.32
N SER A 458 -8.73 22.50 -3.00
CA SER A 458 -9.04 23.66 -3.84
C SER A 458 -9.07 23.21 -5.30
N PHE A 459 -10.26 23.02 -5.86
CA PHE A 459 -10.38 22.70 -7.28
C PHE A 459 -9.95 23.84 -8.18
N PHE A 460 -10.01 25.08 -7.70
CA PHE A 460 -9.47 26.21 -8.44
C PHE A 460 -7.94 26.11 -8.59
N ASP A 461 -7.23 25.83 -7.49
CA ASP A 461 -5.76 25.65 -7.54
C ASP A 461 -5.37 24.41 -8.36
N PHE A 462 -6.19 23.37 -8.34
CA PHE A 462 -6.00 22.18 -9.17
C PHE A 462 -6.09 22.54 -10.66
N VAL A 463 -7.17 23.22 -11.10
CA VAL A 463 -7.33 23.52 -12.54
C VAL A 463 -6.29 24.51 -13.05
N GLN A 464 -5.73 25.37 -12.21
CA GLN A 464 -4.62 26.25 -12.59
C GLN A 464 -3.35 25.50 -13.03
N GLN A 465 -3.23 24.22 -12.71
CA GLN A 465 -2.14 23.36 -13.15
C GLN A 465 -2.40 22.70 -14.53
N LEU A 466 -3.60 22.85 -15.09
CA LEU A 466 -3.96 22.40 -16.43
C LEU A 466 -3.50 23.41 -17.48
N SER A 467 -3.46 22.98 -18.76
CA SER A 467 -2.84 23.78 -19.83
C SER A 467 -3.60 25.08 -20.14
N ASP A 468 -4.93 25.02 -20.20
CA ASP A 468 -5.81 26.18 -20.43
C ASP A 468 -7.14 26.02 -19.69
N PRO A 469 -7.19 26.35 -18.40
CA PRO A 469 -8.41 26.26 -17.62
C PRO A 469 -9.46 27.34 -17.96
N GLY A 470 -9.07 28.35 -18.72
CA GLY A 470 -9.98 29.37 -19.25
C GLY A 470 -10.80 28.89 -20.45
N ASP A 471 -10.33 27.91 -21.21
CA ASP A 471 -11.12 27.23 -22.23
C ASP A 471 -11.87 26.04 -21.59
N PRO A 472 -13.22 26.06 -21.49
CA PRO A 472 -13.98 24.98 -20.85
C PRO A 472 -13.87 23.63 -21.57
N ASN A 473 -13.54 23.62 -22.88
CA ASN A 473 -13.34 22.38 -23.64
C ASN A 473 -12.02 21.72 -23.27
N VAL A 474 -10.94 22.51 -23.16
CA VAL A 474 -9.62 22.05 -22.76
C VAL A 474 -9.66 21.57 -21.30
N LEU A 475 -10.24 22.37 -20.41
CA LEU A 475 -10.37 22.01 -19.00
C LEU A 475 -11.07 20.66 -18.80
N VAL A 476 -12.26 20.47 -19.40
CA VAL A 476 -13.02 19.21 -19.28
C VAL A 476 -12.27 18.04 -19.90
N ALA A 477 -11.61 18.25 -21.04
CA ALA A 477 -10.86 17.20 -21.72
C ALA A 477 -9.66 16.71 -20.89
N GLU A 478 -8.85 17.63 -20.36
CA GLU A 478 -7.69 17.29 -19.52
C GLU A 478 -8.10 16.71 -18.16
N ALA A 479 -9.14 17.27 -17.54
CA ALA A 479 -9.68 16.71 -16.30
C ALA A 479 -10.20 15.28 -16.49
N ALA A 480 -10.92 15.02 -17.58
CA ALA A 480 -11.43 13.68 -17.90
C ALA A 480 -10.29 12.69 -18.19
N GLU A 481 -9.27 13.09 -18.95
CA GLU A 481 -8.10 12.26 -19.21
C GLU A 481 -7.37 11.88 -17.91
N LEU A 482 -7.20 12.83 -17.01
CA LEU A 482 -6.52 12.61 -15.74
C LEU A 482 -7.32 11.73 -14.77
N LEU A 483 -8.65 11.91 -14.72
CA LEU A 483 -9.51 11.24 -13.73
C LEU A 483 -10.05 9.90 -14.18
N PHE A 484 -10.24 9.69 -15.48
CA PHE A 484 -10.77 8.45 -16.02
C PHE A 484 -9.66 7.63 -16.70
N GLY A 485 -9.64 6.33 -16.46
CA GLY A 485 -8.66 5.43 -17.08
C GLY A 485 -8.97 5.14 -18.56
N VAL A 486 -10.17 5.53 -19.02
CA VAL A 486 -10.68 5.34 -20.38
C VAL A 486 -11.06 6.67 -21.01
N PRO A 487 -10.95 6.81 -22.34
CA PRO A 487 -11.43 8.00 -23.04
C PRO A 487 -12.94 8.14 -22.90
N VAL A 488 -13.41 9.30 -22.46
CA VAL A 488 -14.85 9.63 -22.45
C VAL A 488 -15.30 10.23 -23.78
N SER A 489 -16.56 9.95 -24.16
CA SER A 489 -17.12 10.45 -25.41
C SER A 489 -17.23 11.98 -25.42
N GLN A 490 -17.27 12.58 -26.64
CA GLN A 490 -17.51 14.02 -26.76
C GLN A 490 -18.82 14.44 -26.12
N SER A 491 -19.86 13.61 -26.21
CA SER A 491 -21.17 13.90 -25.61
C SER A 491 -21.09 14.05 -24.08
N VAL A 492 -20.32 13.20 -23.40
CA VAL A 492 -20.09 13.30 -21.94
C VAL A 492 -19.31 14.58 -21.60
N ARG A 493 -18.27 14.90 -22.37
CA ARG A 493 -17.53 16.15 -22.19
C ARG A 493 -18.40 17.39 -22.39
N ASP A 494 -19.25 17.38 -23.40
CA ASP A 494 -20.20 18.47 -23.66
C ASP A 494 -21.25 18.60 -22.55
N GLN A 495 -21.72 17.49 -21.97
CA GLN A 495 -22.62 17.51 -20.80
C GLN A 495 -21.93 18.10 -19.57
N LEU A 496 -20.72 17.65 -19.23
CA LEU A 496 -19.94 18.21 -18.10
C LEU A 496 -19.73 19.72 -18.27
N LYS A 497 -19.31 20.15 -19.46
CA LYS A 497 -19.13 21.56 -19.79
C LYS A 497 -20.43 22.35 -19.60
N THR A 498 -21.52 21.91 -20.26
CA THR A 498 -22.77 22.66 -20.31
C THR A 498 -23.50 22.69 -18.95
N ASN A 499 -23.53 21.58 -18.24
CA ASN A 499 -24.25 21.47 -16.98
C ASN A 499 -23.56 22.21 -15.85
N TYR A 500 -22.22 22.20 -15.83
CA TYR A 500 -21.44 22.77 -14.74
C TYR A 500 -20.79 24.09 -15.14
N LEU A 501 -19.81 24.10 -16.04
CA LEU A 501 -19.00 25.29 -16.31
C LEU A 501 -19.81 26.42 -16.95
N LEU A 502 -20.67 26.09 -17.89
CA LEU A 502 -21.52 27.08 -18.55
C LEU A 502 -22.79 27.43 -17.75
N PHE A 503 -23.13 26.65 -16.74
CA PHE A 503 -24.32 26.86 -15.91
C PHE A 503 -25.59 27.12 -16.74
N GLY A 504 -25.75 26.35 -17.82
CA GLY A 504 -26.88 26.46 -18.75
C GLY A 504 -26.78 27.59 -19.79
N GLN A 505 -25.69 28.33 -19.83
CA GLN A 505 -25.41 29.31 -20.88
C GLN A 505 -24.97 28.63 -22.18
N LEU A 506 -25.15 29.31 -23.30
CA LEU A 506 -24.87 28.74 -24.64
C LEU A 506 -23.46 29.03 -25.16
N SER A 507 -22.74 29.96 -24.55
CA SER A 507 -21.43 30.42 -25.04
C SER A 507 -20.33 30.05 -24.08
N ASP A 508 -19.26 29.48 -24.59
CA ASP A 508 -18.03 29.18 -23.87
C ASP A 508 -17.39 30.43 -23.24
N SER A 509 -17.64 31.61 -23.83
CA SER A 509 -17.15 32.90 -23.30
C SER A 509 -17.72 33.24 -21.90
N TYR A 510 -18.84 32.64 -21.50
CA TYR A 510 -19.37 32.79 -20.15
C TYR A 510 -18.35 32.27 -19.12
N TRP A 511 -17.90 31.02 -19.29
CA TRP A 511 -16.89 30.44 -18.42
C TRP A 511 -15.57 31.18 -18.50
N THR A 512 -15.06 31.41 -19.72
CA THR A 512 -13.78 32.09 -19.94
C THR A 512 -13.72 33.44 -19.22
N THR A 513 -14.77 34.25 -19.35
CA THR A 513 -14.83 35.56 -18.68
C THR A 513 -14.91 35.41 -17.18
N ALA A 514 -15.78 34.53 -16.67
CA ALA A 514 -15.93 34.29 -15.24
C ALA A 514 -14.62 33.77 -14.61
N TYR A 515 -13.98 32.79 -15.26
CA TYR A 515 -12.72 32.22 -14.78
C TYR A 515 -11.60 33.27 -14.66
N PHE A 516 -11.34 34.05 -15.72
CA PHE A 516 -10.28 35.06 -15.67
C PHE A 516 -10.60 36.22 -14.73
N THR A 517 -11.87 36.59 -14.57
CA THR A 517 -12.28 37.59 -13.59
C THR A 517 -12.02 37.13 -12.16
N TYR A 518 -12.38 35.85 -11.86
CA TYR A 518 -12.10 35.26 -10.55
C TYR A 518 -10.59 35.07 -10.30
N ALA A 519 -9.85 34.61 -11.31
CA ALA A 519 -8.41 34.42 -11.21
C ALA A 519 -7.65 35.74 -10.96
N ALA A 520 -8.14 36.86 -11.51
CA ALA A 520 -7.55 38.16 -11.30
C ALA A 520 -7.87 38.74 -9.90
N ASP A 521 -9.07 38.52 -9.38
CA ASP A 521 -9.50 38.93 -8.05
C ASP A 521 -10.51 37.93 -7.46
N PRO A 522 -10.06 37.02 -6.56
CA PRO A 522 -10.97 36.08 -5.89
C PRO A 522 -12.05 36.76 -5.01
N ASN A 523 -11.89 38.03 -4.66
CA ASN A 523 -12.87 38.79 -3.90
C ASN A 523 -13.77 39.65 -4.80
N THR A 524 -13.74 39.47 -6.10
CA THR A 524 -14.55 40.19 -7.07
C THR A 524 -16.05 40.19 -6.70
N THR A 525 -16.75 41.24 -7.06
CA THR A 525 -18.21 41.32 -6.90
C THR A 525 -19.00 40.85 -8.13
N ASP A 526 -18.31 40.40 -9.19
CA ASP A 526 -18.95 39.83 -10.37
C ASP A 526 -19.66 38.51 -10.02
N PRO A 527 -20.98 38.40 -10.23
CA PRO A 527 -21.74 37.26 -9.80
C PRO A 527 -21.37 35.94 -10.52
N ALA A 528 -20.97 36.00 -11.79
CA ALA A 528 -20.54 34.83 -12.54
C ALA A 528 -19.17 34.35 -12.07
N ALA A 529 -18.23 35.25 -11.82
CA ALA A 529 -16.92 34.92 -11.31
C ALA A 529 -16.97 34.33 -9.90
N GLN A 530 -17.82 34.82 -9.02
CA GLN A 530 -18.01 34.27 -7.67
C GLN A 530 -18.52 32.81 -7.66
N LEU A 531 -19.16 32.36 -8.75
CA LEU A 531 -19.63 30.99 -8.89
C LEU A 531 -18.52 29.99 -9.29
N VAL A 532 -17.38 30.47 -9.82
CA VAL A 532 -16.32 29.60 -10.36
C VAL A 532 -15.91 28.48 -9.39
N PRO A 533 -15.58 28.72 -8.10
CA PRO A 533 -15.22 27.63 -7.19
C PRO A 533 -16.35 26.61 -6.99
N THR A 534 -17.61 27.08 -6.96
CA THR A 534 -18.79 26.20 -6.80
C THR A 534 -19.04 25.36 -8.04
N LEU A 535 -18.90 25.93 -9.23
CA LEU A 535 -19.10 25.23 -10.50
C LEU A 535 -18.02 24.13 -10.67
N LEU A 536 -16.77 24.43 -10.35
CA LEU A 536 -15.69 23.46 -10.32
C LEU A 536 -15.97 22.34 -9.31
N LEU A 537 -16.37 22.68 -8.09
CA LEU A 537 -16.73 21.70 -7.08
C LEU A 537 -17.81 20.74 -7.59
N LEU A 538 -18.91 21.26 -8.13
CA LEU A 538 -20.03 20.44 -8.63
C LEU A 538 -19.59 19.54 -9.79
N MET A 539 -18.79 20.07 -10.73
CA MET A 539 -18.27 19.28 -11.84
C MET A 539 -17.38 18.12 -11.35
N PHE A 540 -16.46 18.40 -10.44
CA PHE A 540 -15.58 17.37 -9.93
C PHE A 540 -16.28 16.37 -8.99
N LEU A 541 -17.33 16.78 -8.26
CA LEU A 541 -18.17 15.86 -7.50
C LEU A 541 -18.86 14.85 -8.44
N ASP A 542 -19.41 15.32 -9.56
CA ASP A 542 -20.04 14.45 -10.57
C ASP A 542 -19.01 13.50 -11.22
N MET A 543 -17.87 14.03 -11.64
CA MET A 543 -16.78 13.23 -12.23
C MET A 543 -16.26 12.15 -11.28
N GLN A 544 -16.15 12.43 -9.99
CA GLN A 544 -15.70 11.46 -8.98
C GLN A 544 -16.75 10.40 -8.67
N GLY A 545 -18.03 10.73 -8.82
CA GLY A 545 -19.13 9.77 -8.71
C GLY A 545 -19.29 8.87 -9.93
N ALA A 546 -18.58 9.11 -11.04
CA ALA A 546 -18.65 8.25 -12.22
C ALA A 546 -17.98 6.90 -11.98
N ALA A 547 -18.55 5.81 -12.52
CA ALA A 547 -18.01 4.45 -12.35
C ALA A 547 -16.57 4.33 -12.88
N GLU A 548 -16.27 4.98 -13.99
CA GLU A 548 -14.95 4.99 -14.66
C GLU A 548 -13.84 5.57 -13.77
N ARG A 549 -14.20 6.42 -12.80
CA ARG A 549 -13.23 6.99 -11.86
C ARG A 549 -12.63 5.95 -10.92
N HIS A 550 -13.36 4.88 -10.65
CA HIS A 550 -12.95 3.82 -9.74
C HIS A 550 -12.07 2.77 -10.42
N LEU A 551 -11.86 2.86 -11.73
CA LEU A 551 -11.01 1.96 -12.50
C LEU A 551 -9.58 2.50 -12.58
N ILE A 552 -8.61 1.58 -12.46
CA ILE A 552 -7.18 1.88 -12.57
C ILE A 552 -6.53 1.04 -13.66
#